data_5f7d0018006bf0a83a46ccaea980d5f8
#
_entry.id   5f7d0018006bf0a83a46ccaea980d5f8
#
_cell.length_a   1.000
_cell.length_b   1.000
_cell.length_c   1.000
_cell.angle_alpha   90.00
_cell.angle_beta   90.00
_cell.angle_gamma   90.00
#
_symmetry.space_group_name_H-M   'P 1'
#
loop_
_entity.id
_entity.type
_entity.pdbx_description
1 polymer ?
#
loop_
_entity_poly.entity_id
_entity_poly.type
_entity_poly.pdbx_seq_one_letter_code
_entity_poly.pdbx_strand_id
1 'polypeptide(L)'
;MNSLEVTDLRIAIGGRTIVNGTTFSVGKGQRVCLLGESGSGKSLTASAVLGRLPANAVTEGSIRVNGVEVLGVPASKRPEEARVAMVFQDSAVALNPLVRIREQLVEPLRRHRGLSRADAAQAAVELAESVGLPDPAGIIDRFSAELSGGQRQRVCIALALACNTRLMVADEPTTALDVVTQKRVLDVLKKYTAGQHTPALLFITHDFAVASELCSDSVVMKDGDVVEQGQIHSIFAAPENPYTRELIRAARAATVDPYVQQFRRELAELRAEDAAEQPKAKVFYDIGDVSREYPMPRKGLFGKREMKTALFPTDLVIREGERVGIVGVSGSGKTTLLRLMLALDTTDTGAVTCSGREVYPADVKKLKWYRRKVQYVPQDPASTLDPLMTVRKLVREPLVRLGVPGDHDTMVREALDSVGLDEKFLHRRANELSGGQAQRLAIARAIATRPDFLLADEPVSGLDLPMRESIVALLRRISEERGTGIVVVSHDLSMVANLCERTVVMHAGEVVEDRSTRQLLADPRHERTKELLDAIPVLHVMPDALEPAI
;
A
#
# COMPACT_ATOMS: atom_id res chain seq x y z
N MET A 1 3.48 -24.67 -26.22
CA MET A 1 4.37 -25.16 -25.14
C MET A 1 4.35 -24.07 -24.06
N ASN A 2 3.95 -24.40 -22.86
CA ASN A 2 3.79 -23.44 -21.76
C ASN A 2 5.14 -23.11 -21.12
N SER A 3 5.27 -21.87 -20.63
CA SER A 3 6.43 -21.44 -19.83
C SER A 3 6.34 -21.94 -18.39
N LEU A 4 5.11 -22.11 -17.87
CA LEU A 4 4.84 -22.71 -16.56
C LEU A 4 3.63 -23.64 -16.67
N GLU A 5 3.74 -24.82 -16.05
CA GLU A 5 2.63 -25.74 -15.84
C GLU A 5 2.65 -26.18 -14.37
N VAL A 6 1.54 -25.99 -13.69
CA VAL A 6 1.31 -26.44 -12.32
C VAL A 6 0.14 -27.43 -12.36
N THR A 7 0.34 -28.63 -11.86
CA THR A 7 -0.66 -29.72 -11.93
C THR A 7 -0.82 -30.37 -10.57
N ASP A 8 -2.05 -30.34 -10.04
CA ASP A 8 -2.45 -30.93 -8.74
C ASP A 8 -1.47 -30.60 -7.60
N LEU A 9 -0.98 -29.36 -7.55
CA LEU A 9 0.00 -28.94 -6.56
C LEU A 9 -0.64 -28.90 -5.17
N ARG A 10 -0.09 -29.67 -4.25
CA ARG A 10 -0.44 -29.67 -2.83
C ARG A 10 0.76 -29.25 -1.99
N ILE A 11 0.56 -28.38 -1.03
CA ILE A 11 1.62 -27.94 -0.11
C ILE A 11 1.08 -27.96 1.31
N ALA A 12 1.74 -28.73 2.18
CA ALA A 12 1.45 -28.75 3.60
C ALA A 12 2.66 -28.29 4.43
N ILE A 13 2.42 -27.53 5.49
CA ILE A 13 3.45 -27.07 6.44
C ILE A 13 2.96 -27.37 7.85
N GLY A 14 3.79 -28.06 8.64
CA GLY A 14 3.44 -28.43 10.02
C GLY A 14 2.17 -29.29 10.13
N GLY A 15 1.88 -30.12 9.13
CA GLY A 15 0.68 -30.96 9.06
C GLY A 15 -0.60 -30.26 8.60
N ARG A 16 -0.55 -28.94 8.31
CA ARG A 16 -1.67 -28.20 7.76
C ARG A 16 -1.50 -28.01 6.25
N THR A 17 -2.47 -28.47 5.46
CA THR A 17 -2.53 -28.19 4.01
C THR A 17 -2.88 -26.72 3.80
N ILE A 18 -2.08 -26.03 2.95
CA ILE A 18 -2.23 -24.61 2.64
C ILE A 18 -2.58 -24.43 1.15
N VAL A 19 -2.04 -25.28 0.27
CA VAL A 19 -2.39 -25.34 -1.15
C VAL A 19 -2.95 -26.73 -1.43
N ASN A 20 -4.12 -26.79 -2.10
CA ASN A 20 -4.91 -28.01 -2.16
C ASN A 20 -5.30 -28.38 -3.60
N GLY A 21 -4.37 -28.99 -4.37
CA GLY A 21 -4.65 -29.47 -5.72
C GLY A 21 -4.70 -28.36 -6.80
N THR A 22 -3.93 -27.31 -6.60
CA THR A 22 -3.90 -26.16 -7.54
C THR A 22 -3.38 -26.58 -8.92
N THR A 23 -4.14 -26.25 -9.98
CA THR A 23 -3.80 -26.53 -11.38
C THR A 23 -4.03 -25.30 -12.25
N PHE A 24 -2.97 -24.83 -12.91
CA PHE A 24 -3.03 -23.75 -13.90
C PHE A 24 -1.79 -23.74 -14.80
N SER A 25 -1.79 -22.94 -15.85
CA SER A 25 -0.64 -22.80 -16.75
C SER A 25 -0.42 -21.35 -17.19
N VAL A 26 0.82 -21.05 -17.60
CA VAL A 26 1.21 -19.77 -18.18
C VAL A 26 1.88 -20.05 -19.53
N GLY A 27 1.28 -19.60 -20.61
CA GLY A 27 1.80 -19.74 -21.96
C GLY A 27 3.03 -18.86 -22.21
N LYS A 28 3.76 -19.07 -23.32
CA LYS A 28 4.89 -18.23 -23.72
C LYS A 28 4.44 -16.79 -23.95
N GLY A 29 5.12 -15.83 -23.31
CA GLY A 29 4.80 -14.41 -23.41
C GLY A 29 3.43 -14.03 -22.86
N GLN A 30 2.71 -14.98 -22.21
CA GLN A 30 1.43 -14.73 -21.56
C GLN A 30 1.65 -14.06 -20.21
N ARG A 31 0.70 -13.23 -19.81
CA ARG A 31 0.64 -12.61 -18.49
C ARG A 31 -0.59 -13.11 -17.76
N VAL A 32 -0.35 -13.93 -16.73
CA VAL A 32 -1.40 -14.51 -15.90
C VAL A 32 -1.30 -13.93 -14.50
N CYS A 33 -2.42 -13.44 -13.97
CA CYS A 33 -2.46 -13.03 -12.57
C CYS A 33 -3.02 -14.13 -11.65
N LEU A 34 -2.43 -14.22 -10.46
CA LEU A 34 -2.90 -15.07 -9.37
C LEU A 34 -3.54 -14.16 -8.32
N LEU A 35 -4.87 -14.23 -8.22
CA LEU A 35 -5.74 -13.36 -7.41
C LEU A 35 -6.27 -14.09 -6.18
N GLY A 36 -6.63 -13.34 -5.14
CA GLY A 36 -7.28 -13.84 -3.93
C GLY A 36 -6.86 -13.06 -2.69
N GLU A 37 -7.52 -13.29 -1.57
CA GLU A 37 -7.22 -12.66 -0.28
C GLU A 37 -5.88 -13.11 0.31
N SER A 38 -5.43 -12.40 1.34
CA SER A 38 -4.25 -12.80 2.12
C SER A 38 -4.48 -14.17 2.75
N GLY A 39 -3.48 -15.06 2.64
CA GLY A 39 -3.58 -16.43 3.14
C GLY A 39 -4.19 -17.45 2.19
N SER A 40 -4.66 -17.07 0.98
CA SER A 40 -5.23 -18.02 0.00
C SER A 40 -4.21 -18.97 -0.66
N GLY A 41 -2.91 -18.89 -0.34
CA GLY A 41 -1.88 -19.79 -0.85
C GLY A 41 -1.03 -19.24 -2.01
N LYS A 42 -1.29 -18.04 -2.54
CA LYS A 42 -0.61 -17.45 -3.71
C LYS A 42 0.91 -17.38 -3.57
N SER A 43 1.41 -16.73 -2.52
CA SER A 43 2.86 -16.56 -2.31
C SER A 43 3.56 -17.89 -2.01
N LEU A 44 2.84 -18.86 -1.42
CA LEU A 44 3.38 -20.20 -1.21
C LEU A 44 3.48 -20.98 -2.54
N THR A 45 2.48 -20.85 -3.41
CA THR A 45 2.51 -21.38 -4.79
C THR A 45 3.67 -20.76 -5.59
N ALA A 46 3.86 -19.44 -5.50
CA ALA A 46 5.03 -18.77 -6.10
C ALA A 46 6.36 -19.28 -5.54
N SER A 47 6.44 -19.49 -4.22
CA SER A 47 7.64 -20.02 -3.58
C SER A 47 7.96 -21.45 -4.05
N ALA A 48 6.94 -22.26 -4.33
CA ALA A 48 7.13 -23.60 -4.93
C ALA A 48 7.69 -23.50 -6.36
N VAL A 49 7.11 -22.62 -7.20
CA VAL A 49 7.62 -22.34 -8.54
C VAL A 49 9.07 -21.86 -8.51
N LEU A 50 9.45 -21.07 -7.52
CA LEU A 50 10.80 -20.55 -7.34
C LEU A 50 11.79 -21.53 -6.70
N GLY A 51 11.32 -22.67 -6.15
CA GLY A 51 12.15 -23.61 -5.39
C GLY A 51 12.65 -23.05 -4.05
N ARG A 52 11.81 -22.26 -3.37
CA ARG A 52 12.10 -21.56 -2.11
C ARG A 52 11.13 -21.92 -0.98
N LEU A 53 10.55 -23.10 -1.04
CA LEU A 53 9.69 -23.59 0.05
C LEU A 53 10.49 -23.78 1.36
N PRO A 54 9.87 -23.60 2.53
CA PRO A 54 10.45 -23.95 3.81
C PRO A 54 10.89 -25.42 3.85
N ALA A 55 11.94 -25.74 4.60
CA ALA A 55 12.48 -27.10 4.68
C ALA A 55 11.51 -28.15 5.23
N ASN A 56 10.51 -27.72 6.01
CA ASN A 56 9.45 -28.56 6.56
C ASN A 56 8.18 -28.62 5.70
N ALA A 57 8.22 -28.10 4.47
CA ALA A 57 7.11 -28.19 3.54
C ALA A 57 7.06 -29.59 2.89
N VAL A 58 5.88 -30.20 2.88
CA VAL A 58 5.58 -31.43 2.16
C VAL A 58 4.82 -31.07 0.89
N THR A 59 5.27 -31.57 -0.26
CA THR A 59 4.70 -31.22 -1.57
C THR A 59 4.30 -32.44 -2.36
N GLU A 60 3.17 -32.36 -3.07
CA GLU A 60 2.70 -33.36 -4.04
C GLU A 60 2.29 -32.64 -5.33
N GLY A 61 2.17 -33.38 -6.43
CA GLY A 61 1.84 -32.83 -7.75
C GLY A 61 3.06 -32.61 -8.64
N SER A 62 2.97 -31.66 -9.58
CA SER A 62 4.04 -31.37 -10.56
C SER A 62 4.11 -29.86 -10.83
N ILE A 63 5.33 -29.33 -10.96
CA ILE A 63 5.60 -27.99 -11.47
C ILE A 63 6.64 -28.11 -12.59
N ARG A 64 6.25 -27.71 -13.81
CA ARG A 64 7.17 -27.68 -14.95
C ARG A 64 7.41 -26.25 -15.42
N VAL A 65 8.68 -25.88 -15.52
CA VAL A 65 9.12 -24.62 -16.11
C VAL A 65 9.80 -24.92 -17.45
N ASN A 66 9.24 -24.39 -18.54
CA ASN A 66 9.67 -24.67 -19.91
C ASN A 66 9.81 -26.19 -20.21
N GLY A 67 8.91 -27.01 -19.64
CA GLY A 67 8.88 -28.46 -19.80
C GLY A 67 9.76 -29.24 -18.82
N VAL A 68 10.60 -28.59 -18.01
CA VAL A 68 11.47 -29.21 -17.01
C VAL A 68 10.75 -29.28 -15.67
N GLU A 69 10.70 -30.47 -15.07
CA GLU A 69 10.14 -30.67 -13.73
C GLU A 69 11.02 -30.00 -12.67
N VAL A 70 10.41 -29.14 -11.81
CA VAL A 70 11.14 -28.34 -10.83
C VAL A 70 10.59 -28.42 -9.41
N LEU A 71 9.50 -29.15 -9.16
CA LEU A 71 8.95 -29.31 -7.82
C LEU A 71 9.98 -29.97 -6.88
N GLY A 72 10.22 -29.35 -5.73
CA GLY A 72 11.24 -29.83 -4.78
C GLY A 72 12.70 -29.60 -5.21
N VAL A 73 12.95 -29.03 -6.42
CA VAL A 73 14.31 -28.73 -6.87
C VAL A 73 14.70 -27.29 -6.50
N PRO A 74 15.73 -27.11 -5.65
CA PRO A 74 16.21 -25.77 -5.29
C PRO A 74 16.66 -24.96 -6.53
N ALA A 75 16.43 -23.65 -6.54
CA ALA A 75 16.76 -22.77 -7.67
C ALA A 75 18.22 -22.91 -8.13
N SER A 76 19.17 -23.12 -7.22
CA SER A 76 20.61 -23.29 -7.53
C SER A 76 20.96 -24.56 -8.31
N LYS A 77 20.08 -25.57 -8.29
CA LYS A 77 20.28 -26.86 -8.97
C LYS A 77 19.51 -26.98 -10.28
N ARG A 78 18.74 -25.96 -10.66
CA ARG A 78 17.93 -25.97 -11.88
C ARG A 78 18.78 -25.69 -13.12
N PRO A 79 18.52 -26.37 -14.25
CA PRO A 79 19.14 -26.03 -15.51
C PRO A 79 18.73 -24.62 -15.98
N GLU A 80 19.47 -24.07 -16.93
CA GLU A 80 19.30 -22.68 -17.35
C GLU A 80 17.90 -22.38 -17.90
N GLU A 81 17.35 -23.28 -18.69
CA GLU A 81 16.02 -23.19 -19.27
C GLU A 81 14.89 -23.18 -18.25
N ALA A 82 15.13 -23.72 -17.04
CA ALA A 82 14.19 -23.78 -15.94
C ALA A 82 14.41 -22.70 -14.87
N ARG A 83 15.27 -21.72 -15.15
CA ARG A 83 15.46 -20.56 -14.27
C ARG A 83 14.26 -19.62 -14.34
N VAL A 84 13.92 -19.05 -13.18
CA VAL A 84 12.82 -18.10 -13.02
C VAL A 84 13.36 -16.83 -12.38
N ALA A 85 13.05 -15.69 -12.97
CA ALA A 85 13.34 -14.40 -12.34
C ALA A 85 12.22 -14.04 -11.35
N MET A 86 12.58 -13.35 -10.27
CA MET A 86 11.61 -12.91 -9.27
C MET A 86 11.71 -11.42 -9.00
N VAL A 87 10.54 -10.76 -8.94
CA VAL A 87 10.36 -9.44 -8.35
C VAL A 87 9.67 -9.63 -7.01
N PHE A 88 10.36 -9.25 -5.93
CA PHE A 88 9.88 -9.45 -4.56
C PHE A 88 8.91 -8.35 -4.13
N GLN A 89 8.00 -8.69 -3.23
CA GLN A 89 7.10 -7.76 -2.55
C GLN A 89 7.89 -6.71 -1.76
N ASP A 90 8.84 -7.14 -0.93
CA ASP A 90 9.70 -6.25 -0.15
C ASP A 90 11.05 -6.04 -0.85
N SER A 91 11.17 -4.91 -1.53
CA SER A 91 12.41 -4.51 -2.21
C SER A 91 13.58 -4.22 -1.26
N ALA A 92 13.31 -3.94 0.02
CA ALA A 92 14.37 -3.70 1.00
C ALA A 92 15.09 -5.00 1.39
N VAL A 93 14.33 -6.11 1.43
CA VAL A 93 14.90 -7.45 1.70
C VAL A 93 15.58 -8.04 0.45
N ALA A 94 15.11 -7.68 -0.75
CA ALA A 94 15.65 -8.20 -2.00
C ALA A 94 17.05 -7.66 -2.34
N LEU A 95 17.37 -6.45 -1.89
CA LEU A 95 18.63 -5.77 -2.18
C LEU A 95 19.61 -5.85 -1.01
N ASN A 96 20.86 -6.17 -1.28
CA ASN A 96 21.90 -6.15 -0.25
C ASN A 96 22.25 -4.69 0.13
N PRO A 97 21.99 -4.26 1.39
CA PRO A 97 22.21 -2.88 1.80
C PRO A 97 23.68 -2.47 1.87
N LEU A 98 24.61 -3.41 1.89
CA LEU A 98 26.04 -3.19 1.99
C LEU A 98 26.76 -3.20 0.64
N VAL A 99 26.04 -3.50 -0.45
CA VAL A 99 26.59 -3.58 -1.82
C VAL A 99 25.93 -2.51 -2.67
N ARG A 100 26.74 -1.79 -3.49
CA ARG A 100 26.21 -0.79 -4.42
C ARG A 100 25.28 -1.45 -5.45
N ILE A 101 24.26 -0.72 -5.88
CA ILE A 101 23.30 -1.21 -6.89
C ILE A 101 24.02 -1.64 -8.17
N ARG A 102 25.05 -0.92 -8.60
CA ARG A 102 25.88 -1.25 -9.75
C ARG A 102 26.38 -2.70 -9.69
N GLU A 103 27.02 -3.09 -8.61
CA GLU A 103 27.60 -4.43 -8.47
C GLU A 103 26.50 -5.51 -8.45
N GLN A 104 25.36 -5.21 -7.86
CA GLN A 104 24.21 -6.12 -7.82
C GLN A 104 23.60 -6.32 -9.22
N LEU A 105 23.61 -5.31 -10.10
CA LEU A 105 23.13 -5.43 -11.47
C LEU A 105 24.19 -6.09 -12.39
N VAL A 106 25.46 -5.79 -12.19
CA VAL A 106 26.57 -6.33 -13.02
C VAL A 106 26.73 -7.84 -12.84
N GLU A 107 26.54 -8.37 -11.62
CA GLU A 107 26.70 -9.79 -11.35
C GLU A 107 25.77 -10.67 -12.21
N PRO A 108 24.42 -10.50 -12.21
CA PRO A 108 23.52 -11.30 -13.04
C PRO A 108 23.77 -11.10 -14.54
N LEU A 109 24.13 -9.89 -15.00
CA LEU A 109 24.45 -9.63 -16.40
C LEU A 109 25.67 -10.44 -16.85
N ARG A 110 26.71 -10.51 -16.03
CA ARG A 110 27.89 -11.34 -16.32
C ARG A 110 27.56 -12.82 -16.29
N ARG A 111 26.83 -13.25 -15.27
CA ARG A 111 26.54 -14.67 -15.00
C ARG A 111 25.55 -15.27 -16.00
N HIS A 112 24.51 -14.51 -16.39
CA HIS A 112 23.42 -15.03 -17.20
C HIS A 112 23.46 -14.58 -18.65
N ARG A 113 24.19 -13.49 -18.98
CA ARG A 113 24.35 -13.01 -20.36
C ARG A 113 25.77 -13.16 -20.88
N GLY A 114 26.72 -13.63 -20.07
CA GLY A 114 28.10 -13.84 -20.44
C GLY A 114 28.88 -12.57 -20.76
N LEU A 115 28.41 -11.41 -20.32
CA LEU A 115 29.04 -10.12 -20.63
C LEU A 115 30.38 -9.95 -19.89
N SER A 116 31.32 -9.22 -20.53
CA SER A 116 32.50 -8.74 -19.83
C SER A 116 32.12 -7.79 -18.69
N ARG A 117 33.05 -7.50 -17.76
CA ARG A 117 32.78 -6.56 -16.66
C ARG A 117 32.47 -5.14 -17.17
N ALA A 118 33.13 -4.71 -18.24
CA ALA A 118 32.93 -3.40 -18.84
C ALA A 118 31.54 -3.31 -19.51
N ASP A 119 31.21 -4.30 -20.36
CA ASP A 119 29.93 -4.35 -21.04
C ASP A 119 28.75 -4.51 -20.06
N ALA A 120 28.93 -5.32 -19.01
CA ALA A 120 27.94 -5.46 -17.93
C ALA A 120 27.72 -4.17 -17.14
N ALA A 121 28.78 -3.36 -16.93
CA ALA A 121 28.65 -2.06 -16.26
C ALA A 121 27.85 -1.06 -17.13
N GLN A 122 28.07 -1.06 -18.44
CA GLN A 122 27.30 -0.26 -19.39
C GLN A 122 25.84 -0.73 -19.45
N ALA A 123 25.61 -2.04 -19.59
CA ALA A 123 24.27 -2.63 -19.61
C ALA A 123 23.49 -2.40 -18.32
N ALA A 124 24.18 -2.28 -17.17
CA ALA A 124 23.53 -1.94 -15.89
C ALA A 124 22.97 -0.50 -15.91
N VAL A 125 23.66 0.45 -16.53
CA VAL A 125 23.13 1.83 -16.70
C VAL A 125 21.91 1.80 -17.64
N GLU A 126 22.01 1.10 -18.77
CA GLU A 126 20.91 0.97 -19.74
C GLU A 126 19.67 0.32 -19.11
N LEU A 127 19.86 -0.73 -18.30
CA LEU A 127 18.75 -1.33 -17.53
C LEU A 127 18.13 -0.35 -16.55
N ALA A 128 18.96 0.41 -15.83
CA ALA A 128 18.47 1.42 -14.88
C ALA A 128 17.68 2.52 -15.60
N GLU A 129 18.11 2.95 -16.77
CA GLU A 129 17.39 3.89 -17.63
C GLU A 129 16.07 3.28 -18.12
N SER A 130 16.11 2.04 -18.58
CA SER A 130 14.97 1.33 -19.16
C SER A 130 13.80 1.13 -18.20
N VAL A 131 14.10 1.03 -16.89
CA VAL A 131 13.09 0.97 -15.82
C VAL A 131 12.71 2.37 -15.29
N GLY A 132 13.15 3.43 -15.96
CA GLY A 132 12.76 4.81 -15.68
C GLY A 132 13.35 5.36 -14.38
N LEU A 133 14.55 4.94 -13.97
CA LEU A 133 15.25 5.56 -12.84
C LEU A 133 15.75 6.95 -13.27
N PRO A 134 15.49 8.01 -12.47
CA PRO A 134 16.07 9.33 -12.73
C PRO A 134 17.58 9.27 -12.44
N ASP A 135 18.42 9.91 -13.26
CA ASP A 135 19.88 9.86 -13.13
C ASP A 135 20.41 8.41 -12.98
N PRO A 136 20.24 7.55 -14.02
CA PRO A 136 20.55 6.13 -13.91
C PRO A 136 21.97 5.85 -13.43
N ALA A 137 22.95 6.58 -13.97
CA ALA A 137 24.36 6.43 -13.62
C ALA A 137 24.64 6.79 -12.15
N GLY A 138 24.05 7.88 -11.64
CA GLY A 138 24.22 8.30 -10.24
C GLY A 138 23.47 7.39 -9.26
N ILE A 139 22.30 6.87 -9.65
CA ILE A 139 21.51 5.99 -8.78
C ILE A 139 22.17 4.63 -8.61
N ILE A 140 22.72 4.02 -9.66
CA ILE A 140 23.34 2.70 -9.53
C ILE A 140 24.62 2.73 -8.67
N ASP A 141 25.23 3.89 -8.48
CA ASP A 141 26.39 4.04 -7.58
C ASP A 141 26.04 4.23 -6.10
N ARG A 142 24.75 4.28 -5.78
CA ARG A 142 24.24 4.36 -4.38
C ARG A 142 24.03 2.98 -3.78
N PHE A 143 23.82 2.97 -2.47
CA PHE A 143 23.36 1.81 -1.72
C PHE A 143 21.82 1.79 -1.67
N SER A 144 21.23 0.61 -1.46
CA SER A 144 19.76 0.46 -1.44
C SER A 144 19.07 1.32 -0.38
N ALA A 145 19.73 1.57 0.76
CA ALA A 145 19.22 2.43 1.83
C ALA A 145 19.10 3.93 1.44
N GLU A 146 19.82 4.36 0.40
CA GLU A 146 19.79 5.74 -0.10
C GLU A 146 18.69 5.97 -1.15
N LEU A 147 17.96 4.91 -1.53
CA LEU A 147 16.91 4.94 -2.55
C LEU A 147 15.54 5.05 -1.91
N SER A 148 14.61 5.71 -2.60
CA SER A 148 13.19 5.65 -2.24
C SER A 148 12.62 4.24 -2.47
N GLY A 149 11.46 3.91 -1.86
CA GLY A 149 10.77 2.63 -2.06
C GLY A 149 10.55 2.31 -3.54
N GLY A 150 10.02 3.26 -4.30
CA GLY A 150 9.79 3.08 -5.73
C GLY A 150 11.06 2.98 -6.57
N GLN A 151 12.17 3.64 -6.16
CA GLN A 151 13.46 3.45 -6.81
C GLN A 151 14.01 2.04 -6.55
N ARG A 152 13.96 1.56 -5.29
CA ARG A 152 14.34 0.19 -4.95
C ARG A 152 13.54 -0.84 -5.74
N GLN A 153 12.22 -0.65 -5.83
CA GLN A 153 11.34 -1.57 -6.58
C GLN A 153 11.74 -1.65 -8.07
N ARG A 154 12.01 -0.50 -8.70
CA ARG A 154 12.48 -0.47 -10.10
C ARG A 154 13.85 -1.11 -10.27
N VAL A 155 14.75 -0.99 -9.30
CA VAL A 155 16.02 -1.74 -9.29
C VAL A 155 15.77 -3.24 -9.20
N CYS A 156 14.82 -3.71 -8.37
CA CYS A 156 14.46 -5.14 -8.32
C CYS A 156 13.92 -5.65 -9.64
N ILE A 157 13.15 -4.84 -10.39
CA ILE A 157 12.71 -5.20 -11.74
C ILE A 157 13.91 -5.26 -12.70
N ALA A 158 14.82 -4.28 -12.64
CA ALA A 158 16.05 -4.31 -13.45
C ALA A 158 16.89 -5.57 -13.17
N LEU A 159 17.00 -5.99 -11.90
CA LEU A 159 17.66 -7.25 -11.52
C LEU A 159 16.97 -8.47 -12.13
N ALA A 160 15.64 -8.53 -12.07
CA ALA A 160 14.90 -9.62 -12.70
C ALA A 160 15.11 -9.67 -14.22
N LEU A 161 15.12 -8.51 -14.89
CA LEU A 161 15.41 -8.39 -16.33
C LEU A 161 16.86 -8.76 -16.67
N ALA A 162 17.82 -8.47 -15.78
CA ALA A 162 19.22 -8.84 -15.96
C ALA A 162 19.43 -10.36 -16.06
N CYS A 163 18.57 -11.14 -15.41
CA CYS A 163 18.64 -12.60 -15.38
C CYS A 163 18.29 -13.26 -16.73
N ASN A 164 17.66 -12.56 -17.66
CA ASN A 164 17.31 -13.05 -19.01
C ASN A 164 16.56 -14.39 -19.01
N THR A 165 15.59 -14.56 -18.14
CA THR A 165 14.78 -15.78 -18.01
C THR A 165 13.56 -15.75 -18.93
N ARG A 166 12.98 -16.94 -19.22
CA ARG A 166 11.75 -17.08 -20.01
C ARG A 166 10.48 -16.97 -19.17
N LEU A 167 10.60 -17.01 -17.84
CA LEU A 167 9.52 -16.86 -16.88
C LEU A 167 9.93 -15.87 -15.80
N MET A 168 9.06 -14.93 -15.51
CA MET A 168 9.17 -13.98 -14.40
C MET A 168 8.00 -14.21 -13.45
N VAL A 169 8.26 -14.25 -12.16
CA VAL A 169 7.27 -14.22 -11.09
C VAL A 169 7.37 -12.87 -10.39
N ALA A 170 6.27 -12.14 -10.27
CA ALA A 170 6.21 -10.88 -9.55
C ALA A 170 5.18 -11.02 -8.41
N ASP A 171 5.67 -11.05 -7.18
CA ASP A 171 4.85 -11.21 -5.98
C ASP A 171 4.58 -9.83 -5.37
N GLU A 172 3.36 -9.34 -5.55
CA GLU A 172 2.88 -8.03 -5.07
C GLU A 172 3.87 -6.88 -5.32
N PRO A 173 4.39 -6.68 -6.54
CA PRO A 173 5.50 -5.76 -6.81
C PRO A 173 5.12 -4.28 -6.68
N THR A 174 3.85 -3.97 -6.48
CA THR A 174 3.31 -2.60 -6.38
C THR A 174 2.76 -2.27 -4.99
N THR A 175 2.74 -3.24 -4.07
CA THR A 175 2.31 -3.04 -2.69
C THR A 175 3.21 -2.02 -2.00
N ALA A 176 2.62 -1.10 -1.24
CA ALA A 176 3.28 0.02 -0.57
C ALA A 176 3.94 1.08 -1.49
N LEU A 177 3.57 1.12 -2.77
CA LEU A 177 3.92 2.20 -3.69
C LEU A 177 2.77 3.21 -3.82
N ASP A 178 3.10 4.48 -3.98
CA ASP A 178 2.10 5.47 -4.39
C ASP A 178 1.61 5.21 -5.83
N VAL A 179 0.41 5.67 -6.15
CA VAL A 179 -0.27 5.36 -7.42
C VAL A 179 0.53 5.75 -8.67
N VAL A 180 1.28 6.87 -8.63
CA VAL A 180 2.12 7.32 -9.77
C VAL A 180 3.31 6.38 -9.95
N THR A 181 3.97 6.00 -8.84
CA THR A 181 5.08 5.04 -8.88
C THR A 181 4.60 3.65 -9.29
N GLN A 182 3.43 3.22 -8.81
CA GLN A 182 2.76 1.97 -9.20
C GLN A 182 2.53 1.92 -10.72
N LYS A 183 1.93 2.96 -11.30
CA LYS A 183 1.72 3.05 -12.75
C LYS A 183 3.03 2.90 -13.53
N ARG A 184 4.09 3.60 -13.12
CA ARG A 184 5.41 3.49 -13.76
C ARG A 184 5.98 2.06 -13.69
N VAL A 185 5.79 1.36 -12.56
CA VAL A 185 6.20 -0.04 -12.40
C VAL A 185 5.41 -0.95 -13.34
N LEU A 186 4.10 -0.76 -13.43
CA LEU A 186 3.24 -1.52 -14.34
C LEU A 186 3.61 -1.29 -15.81
N ASP A 187 3.87 -0.04 -16.20
CA ASP A 187 4.30 0.31 -17.57
C ASP A 187 5.64 -0.38 -17.94
N VAL A 188 6.58 -0.44 -16.98
CA VAL A 188 7.83 -1.20 -17.16
C VAL A 188 7.55 -2.68 -17.34
N LEU A 189 6.75 -3.30 -16.47
CA LEU A 189 6.39 -4.71 -16.60
C LEU A 189 5.65 -4.99 -17.91
N LYS A 190 4.71 -4.15 -18.33
CA LYS A 190 4.03 -4.24 -19.63
C LYS A 190 5.03 -4.24 -20.79
N LYS A 191 5.94 -3.26 -20.80
CA LYS A 191 6.96 -3.11 -21.84
C LYS A 191 7.84 -4.36 -21.99
N TYR A 192 8.25 -4.96 -20.89
CA TYR A 192 9.18 -6.10 -20.91
C TYR A 192 8.53 -7.47 -20.95
N THR A 193 7.21 -7.56 -20.80
CA THR A 193 6.46 -8.82 -20.87
C THR A 193 5.45 -8.87 -22.02
N ALA A 194 5.48 -7.88 -22.94
CA ALA A 194 4.59 -7.82 -24.09
C ALA A 194 5.27 -8.41 -25.33
N GLY A 195 4.85 -9.60 -25.79
CA GLY A 195 5.29 -10.20 -27.05
C GLY A 195 5.72 -11.66 -26.93
N GLN A 196 5.78 -12.36 -28.06
CA GLN A 196 6.08 -13.81 -28.12
C GLN A 196 7.52 -14.19 -27.71
N HIS A 197 8.45 -13.24 -27.76
CA HIS A 197 9.86 -13.45 -27.40
C HIS A 197 10.25 -12.88 -26.04
N THR A 198 9.28 -12.33 -25.31
CA THR A 198 9.46 -11.79 -23.97
C THR A 198 9.20 -12.86 -22.90
N PRO A 199 9.69 -12.69 -21.65
CA PRO A 199 9.38 -13.61 -20.59
C PRO A 199 7.86 -13.66 -20.33
N ALA A 200 7.34 -14.86 -20.08
CA ALA A 200 6.01 -15.03 -19.52
C ALA A 200 5.98 -14.46 -18.10
N LEU A 201 4.83 -13.94 -17.67
CA LEU A 201 4.68 -13.34 -16.35
C LEU A 201 3.61 -14.06 -15.54
N LEU A 202 3.99 -14.54 -14.35
CA LEU A 202 3.07 -14.88 -13.27
C LEU A 202 3.04 -13.68 -12.29
N PHE A 203 1.95 -12.95 -12.30
CA PHE A 203 1.78 -11.75 -11.48
C PHE A 203 0.85 -12.05 -10.30
N ILE A 204 1.30 -11.82 -9.08
CA ILE A 204 0.52 -12.07 -7.88
C ILE A 204 0.10 -10.73 -7.30
N THR A 205 -1.18 -10.57 -7.07
CA THR A 205 -1.75 -9.37 -6.45
C THR A 205 -3.11 -9.68 -5.80
N HIS A 206 -3.52 -8.84 -4.89
CA HIS A 206 -4.88 -8.77 -4.38
C HIS A 206 -5.67 -7.60 -5.02
N ASP A 207 -5.02 -6.79 -5.87
CA ASP A 207 -5.64 -5.64 -6.53
C ASP A 207 -6.14 -6.01 -7.94
N PHE A 208 -7.46 -6.08 -8.09
CA PHE A 208 -8.14 -6.44 -9.33
C PHE A 208 -7.96 -5.39 -10.43
N ALA A 209 -7.89 -4.10 -10.09
CA ALA A 209 -7.69 -3.04 -11.06
C ALA A 209 -6.29 -3.14 -11.67
N VAL A 210 -5.27 -3.33 -10.82
CA VAL A 210 -3.89 -3.59 -11.25
C VAL A 210 -3.78 -4.84 -12.12
N ALA A 211 -4.45 -5.93 -11.72
CA ALA A 211 -4.47 -7.18 -12.48
C ALA A 211 -5.07 -6.99 -13.87
N SER A 212 -6.21 -6.28 -13.98
CA SER A 212 -6.89 -6.02 -15.26
C SER A 212 -6.07 -5.15 -16.21
N GLU A 213 -5.24 -4.27 -15.65
CA GLU A 213 -4.37 -3.39 -16.44
C GLU A 213 -3.16 -4.12 -17.04
N LEU A 214 -2.65 -5.15 -16.34
CA LEU A 214 -1.40 -5.82 -16.73
C LEU A 214 -1.61 -7.18 -17.39
N CYS A 215 -2.58 -7.98 -16.93
CA CYS A 215 -2.72 -9.39 -17.29
C CYS A 215 -3.87 -9.63 -18.27
N SER A 216 -3.73 -10.66 -19.13
CA SER A 216 -4.79 -11.15 -20.01
C SER A 216 -5.66 -12.21 -19.37
N ASP A 217 -5.09 -12.99 -18.45
CA ASP A 217 -5.72 -14.14 -17.82
C ASP A 217 -5.56 -14.08 -16.32
N SER A 218 -6.49 -14.71 -15.60
CA SER A 218 -6.47 -14.76 -14.15
C SER A 218 -6.79 -16.15 -13.60
N VAL A 219 -6.22 -16.42 -12.44
CA VAL A 219 -6.48 -17.58 -11.59
C VAL A 219 -6.85 -17.06 -10.21
N VAL A 220 -8.07 -17.30 -9.77
CA VAL A 220 -8.59 -16.86 -8.47
C VAL A 220 -8.44 -17.99 -7.46
N MET A 221 -7.75 -17.71 -6.35
CA MET A 221 -7.52 -18.68 -5.27
C MET A 221 -8.27 -18.29 -3.99
N LYS A 222 -8.86 -19.30 -3.34
CA LYS A 222 -9.45 -19.20 -2.01
C LYS A 222 -9.07 -20.42 -1.18
N ASP A 223 -8.58 -20.22 0.05
CA ASP A 223 -8.30 -21.29 1.02
C ASP A 223 -7.42 -22.43 0.46
N GLY A 224 -6.52 -22.11 -0.47
CA GLY A 224 -5.62 -23.09 -1.11
C GLY A 224 -6.14 -23.71 -2.40
N ASP A 225 -7.37 -23.46 -2.78
CA ASP A 225 -8.01 -23.99 -4.00
C ASP A 225 -8.08 -22.93 -5.11
N VAL A 226 -8.02 -23.36 -6.38
CA VAL A 226 -8.40 -22.54 -7.53
C VAL A 226 -9.93 -22.60 -7.67
N VAL A 227 -10.59 -21.47 -7.46
CA VAL A 227 -12.05 -21.38 -7.50
C VAL A 227 -12.60 -20.91 -8.84
N GLU A 228 -11.80 -20.16 -9.62
CA GLU A 228 -12.15 -19.69 -10.95
C GLU A 228 -10.88 -19.36 -11.75
N GLN A 229 -10.86 -19.63 -13.07
CA GLN A 229 -9.75 -19.26 -13.95
C GLN A 229 -10.21 -19.02 -15.37
N GLY A 230 -9.56 -18.10 -16.07
CA GLY A 230 -9.86 -17.75 -17.46
C GLY A 230 -9.40 -16.36 -17.85
N GLN A 231 -9.91 -15.87 -18.97
CA GLN A 231 -9.64 -14.51 -19.41
C GLN A 231 -10.14 -13.50 -18.37
N ILE A 232 -9.30 -12.55 -17.99
CA ILE A 232 -9.57 -11.63 -16.88
C ILE A 232 -10.82 -10.79 -17.14
N HIS A 233 -11.01 -10.30 -18.37
CA HIS A 233 -12.20 -9.51 -18.72
C HIS A 233 -13.49 -10.33 -18.66
N SER A 234 -13.46 -11.62 -19.02
CA SER A 234 -14.62 -12.51 -18.93
C SER A 234 -15.02 -12.78 -17.47
N ILE A 235 -14.04 -13.09 -16.61
CA ILE A 235 -14.26 -13.28 -15.18
C ILE A 235 -14.80 -12.00 -14.52
N PHE A 236 -14.30 -10.82 -14.93
CA PHE A 236 -14.76 -9.55 -14.35
C PHE A 236 -16.14 -9.13 -14.83
N ALA A 237 -16.51 -9.49 -16.07
CA ALA A 237 -17.83 -9.21 -16.60
C ALA A 237 -18.91 -10.15 -16.03
N ALA A 238 -18.63 -11.44 -15.93
CA ALA A 238 -19.57 -12.48 -15.52
C ALA A 238 -18.91 -13.52 -14.60
N PRO A 239 -18.57 -13.17 -13.33
CA PRO A 239 -17.98 -14.10 -12.40
C PRO A 239 -18.95 -15.24 -12.05
N GLU A 240 -18.53 -16.49 -12.23
CA GLU A 240 -19.33 -17.67 -11.93
C GLU A 240 -19.29 -18.00 -10.43
N ASN A 241 -18.11 -17.88 -9.81
CA ASN A 241 -17.92 -18.21 -8.39
C ASN A 241 -18.43 -17.08 -7.47
N PRO A 242 -19.23 -17.38 -6.43
CA PRO A 242 -19.73 -16.38 -5.48
C PRO A 242 -18.60 -15.57 -4.80
N TYR A 243 -17.47 -16.20 -4.48
CA TYR A 243 -16.31 -15.54 -3.88
C TYR A 243 -15.68 -14.53 -4.86
N THR A 244 -15.47 -14.91 -6.11
CA THR A 244 -14.95 -14.01 -7.14
C THR A 244 -15.88 -12.81 -7.32
N ARG A 245 -17.21 -13.03 -7.26
CA ARG A 245 -18.23 -11.97 -7.34
C ARG A 245 -18.12 -11.00 -6.17
N GLU A 246 -17.90 -11.50 -4.96
CA GLU A 246 -17.69 -10.69 -3.77
C GLU A 246 -16.41 -9.83 -3.89
N LEU A 247 -15.29 -10.43 -4.31
CA LEU A 247 -14.03 -9.72 -4.52
C LEU A 247 -14.14 -8.63 -5.59
N ILE A 248 -14.80 -8.90 -6.72
CA ILE A 248 -15.00 -7.90 -7.79
C ILE A 248 -15.92 -6.78 -7.31
N ARG A 249 -16.95 -7.07 -6.50
CA ARG A 249 -17.81 -6.05 -5.89
C ARG A 249 -16.99 -5.13 -4.98
N ALA A 250 -16.17 -5.70 -4.10
CA ALA A 250 -15.28 -4.94 -3.23
C ALA A 250 -14.26 -4.13 -4.05
N ALA A 251 -13.69 -4.70 -5.11
CA ALA A 251 -12.78 -3.98 -6.00
C ALA A 251 -13.45 -2.77 -6.69
N ARG A 252 -14.71 -2.92 -7.14
CA ARG A 252 -15.48 -1.81 -7.73
C ARG A 252 -15.75 -0.69 -6.73
N ALA A 253 -16.14 -1.03 -5.51
CA ALA A 253 -16.39 -0.05 -4.46
C ALA A 253 -15.10 0.68 -4.02
N ALA A 254 -13.94 0.02 -4.16
CA ALA A 254 -12.63 0.59 -3.86
C ALA A 254 -12.04 1.45 -5.00
N THR A 255 -12.68 1.52 -6.18
CA THR A 255 -12.20 2.39 -7.27
C THR A 255 -12.72 3.82 -7.12
N VAL A 256 -11.97 4.79 -7.65
CA VAL A 256 -12.35 6.22 -7.62
C VAL A 256 -13.38 6.56 -8.70
N ASP A 257 -13.43 5.82 -9.81
CA ASP A 257 -14.28 6.13 -10.96
C ASP A 257 -15.76 6.34 -10.65
N PRO A 258 -16.43 5.50 -9.81
CA PRO A 258 -17.82 5.73 -9.45
C PRO A 258 -18.03 7.08 -8.77
N TYR A 259 -17.10 7.48 -7.88
CA TYR A 259 -17.15 8.76 -7.18
C TYR A 259 -16.91 9.94 -8.13
N VAL A 260 -15.94 9.83 -9.04
CA VAL A 260 -15.67 10.87 -10.06
C VAL A 260 -16.88 11.10 -10.94
N GLN A 261 -17.52 10.02 -11.42
CA GLN A 261 -18.72 10.13 -12.26
C GLN A 261 -19.93 10.69 -11.49
N GLN A 262 -20.13 10.24 -10.26
CA GLN A 262 -21.18 10.76 -9.38
C GLN A 262 -20.98 12.24 -9.11
N PHE A 263 -19.77 12.65 -8.71
CA PHE A 263 -19.48 14.04 -8.36
C PHE A 263 -19.51 14.98 -9.57
N ARG A 264 -19.17 14.51 -10.77
CA ARG A 264 -19.34 15.28 -12.02
C ARG A 264 -20.82 15.55 -12.30
N ARG A 265 -21.72 14.58 -12.07
CA ARG A 265 -23.18 14.77 -12.20
C ARG A 265 -23.69 15.76 -11.16
N GLU A 266 -23.36 15.54 -9.88
CA GLU A 266 -23.74 16.43 -8.78
C GLU A 266 -23.25 17.87 -8.99
N LEU A 267 -22.00 18.09 -9.47
CA LEU A 267 -21.49 19.42 -9.78
C LEU A 267 -22.19 20.09 -10.97
N ALA A 268 -22.64 19.29 -11.95
CA ALA A 268 -23.43 19.82 -13.06
C ALA A 268 -24.82 20.31 -12.57
N GLU A 269 -25.39 19.61 -11.58
CA GLU A 269 -26.65 19.99 -10.93
C GLU A 269 -26.48 21.18 -9.98
N LEU A 270 -25.40 21.22 -9.17
CA LEU A 270 -25.12 22.30 -8.22
C LEU A 270 -24.75 23.64 -8.86
N ARG A 271 -24.33 23.66 -10.12
CA ARG A 271 -24.15 24.92 -10.88
C ARG A 271 -25.49 25.64 -11.14
N ALA A 272 -26.61 25.00 -10.79
CA ALA A 272 -27.96 25.59 -10.87
C ALA A 272 -28.51 26.06 -9.51
N GLU A 273 -27.86 25.74 -8.38
CA GLU A 273 -28.30 26.15 -7.04
C GLU A 273 -27.13 26.77 -6.26
N ASP A 274 -27.31 28.03 -5.81
CA ASP A 274 -26.33 28.79 -5.04
C ASP A 274 -25.91 28.09 -3.75
N ALA A 275 -24.60 28.11 -3.50
CA ALA A 275 -23.98 27.54 -2.30
C ALA A 275 -24.47 28.28 -1.04
N ALA A 276 -25.35 27.66 -0.26
CA ALA A 276 -25.68 28.11 1.09
C ALA A 276 -24.41 27.99 1.97
N GLU A 277 -23.93 29.12 2.51
CA GLU A 277 -22.85 29.14 3.50
C GLU A 277 -23.26 28.33 4.74
N GLN A 278 -22.64 27.17 4.92
CA GLN A 278 -22.76 26.42 6.17
C GLN A 278 -22.13 27.23 7.32
N PRO A 279 -22.71 27.22 8.55
CA PRO A 279 -22.14 27.90 9.70
C PRO A 279 -20.71 27.43 9.92
N LYS A 280 -19.74 28.35 9.92
CA LYS A 280 -18.32 28.05 10.05
C LYS A 280 -18.04 27.42 11.41
N ALA A 281 -17.87 26.08 11.48
CA ALA A 281 -17.43 25.38 12.69
C ALA A 281 -16.14 26.00 13.24
N LYS A 282 -15.89 25.84 14.56
CA LYS A 282 -14.71 26.39 15.23
C LYS A 282 -13.42 25.81 14.65
N VAL A 283 -12.36 26.63 14.64
CA VAL A 283 -11.03 26.20 14.22
C VAL A 283 -10.48 25.25 15.28
N PHE A 284 -10.11 24.03 14.85
CA PHE A 284 -9.45 23.05 15.69
C PHE A 284 -7.94 23.07 15.52
N TYR A 285 -7.44 22.99 14.26
CA TYR A 285 -6.05 23.25 13.92
C TYR A 285 -5.91 24.52 13.10
N ASP A 286 -4.93 25.33 13.49
CA ASP A 286 -4.44 26.46 12.70
C ASP A 286 -2.92 26.27 12.55
N ILE A 287 -2.51 25.99 11.34
CA ILE A 287 -1.13 25.77 10.92
C ILE A 287 -0.76 26.99 10.09
N GLY A 288 0.08 27.87 10.64
CA GLY A 288 0.42 29.16 10.01
C GLY A 288 1.90 29.23 9.67
N ASP A 289 2.23 29.43 8.38
CA ASP A 289 3.59 29.63 7.83
C ASP A 289 4.59 28.56 8.27
N VAL A 290 4.14 27.30 8.39
CA VAL A 290 4.92 26.19 8.94
C VAL A 290 5.86 25.61 7.91
N SER A 291 7.16 25.59 8.19
CA SER A 291 8.18 24.91 7.37
C SER A 291 9.02 23.90 8.15
N ARG A 292 9.67 22.97 7.41
CA ARG A 292 10.58 21.99 8.01
C ARG A 292 11.67 21.55 7.05
N GLU A 293 12.92 21.59 7.53
CA GLU A 293 14.10 21.09 6.84
C GLU A 293 14.79 19.97 7.62
N TYR A 294 15.38 19.02 6.90
CA TYR A 294 16.16 17.94 7.49
C TYR A 294 17.59 17.95 6.95
N PRO A 295 18.59 17.67 7.82
CA PRO A 295 19.97 17.57 7.39
C PRO A 295 20.19 16.31 6.55
N MET A 296 20.77 16.47 5.36
CA MET A 296 21.20 15.37 4.50
C MET A 296 22.49 14.70 5.03
N PRO A 297 22.74 13.41 4.68
CA PRO A 297 24.02 12.77 4.96
C PRO A 297 25.19 13.59 4.40
N ARG A 298 26.28 13.69 5.15
CA ARG A 298 27.48 14.41 4.69
C ARG A 298 28.08 13.73 3.46
N LYS A 299 28.38 14.50 2.42
CA LYS A 299 29.19 14.05 1.27
C LYS A 299 30.68 14.11 1.69
N GLY A 300 31.20 13.04 2.29
CA GLY A 300 32.59 12.92 2.74
C GLY A 300 32.85 13.46 4.16
N LEU A 301 34.09 13.25 4.67
CA LEU A 301 34.48 13.57 6.05
C LEU A 301 34.42 15.08 6.40
N PHE A 302 34.60 15.97 5.41
CA PHE A 302 34.70 17.43 5.61
C PHE A 302 33.60 18.22 4.87
N GLY A 303 32.61 17.54 4.25
CA GLY A 303 31.53 18.21 3.49
C GLY A 303 30.58 18.99 4.40
N LYS A 304 30.12 20.17 3.96
CA LYS A 304 28.98 20.86 4.58
C LYS A 304 27.73 19.96 4.52
N ARG A 305 26.94 19.93 5.58
CA ARG A 305 25.62 19.31 5.56
C ARG A 305 24.72 20.15 4.67
N GLU A 306 24.24 19.56 3.59
CA GLU A 306 23.13 20.13 2.81
C GLU A 306 21.84 19.92 3.61
N MET A 307 20.95 20.92 3.61
CA MET A 307 19.61 20.81 4.17
C MET A 307 18.64 20.47 3.04
N LYS A 308 17.69 19.60 3.32
CA LYS A 308 16.59 19.27 2.40
C LYS A 308 15.30 19.79 3.00
N THR A 309 14.65 20.72 2.32
CA THR A 309 13.31 21.18 2.68
C THR A 309 12.32 20.05 2.46
N ALA A 310 11.66 19.62 3.52
CA ALA A 310 10.65 18.58 3.50
C ALA A 310 9.23 19.16 3.52
N LEU A 311 9.08 20.37 4.05
CA LEU A 311 7.84 21.13 4.05
C LEU A 311 8.20 22.61 3.83
N PHE A 312 7.71 23.21 2.76
CA PHE A 312 7.78 24.65 2.52
C PHE A 312 6.74 25.38 3.36
N PRO A 313 6.86 26.71 3.55
CA PRO A 313 5.90 27.50 4.31
C PRO A 313 4.47 27.15 3.92
N THR A 314 3.73 26.61 4.88
CA THR A 314 2.42 26.02 4.64
C THR A 314 1.39 26.60 5.61
N ASP A 315 0.25 27.02 5.05
CA ASP A 315 -0.93 27.45 5.79
C ASP A 315 -2.04 26.42 5.62
N LEU A 316 -2.62 25.95 6.74
CA LEU A 316 -3.72 25.00 6.72
C LEU A 316 -4.59 25.17 7.97
N VAL A 317 -5.88 25.39 7.76
CA VAL A 317 -6.87 25.48 8.84
C VAL A 317 -7.80 24.26 8.78
N ILE A 318 -7.97 23.56 9.89
CA ILE A 318 -8.89 22.40 10.02
C ILE A 318 -9.89 22.72 11.13
N ARG A 319 -11.16 22.42 10.88
CA ARG A 319 -12.28 22.75 11.77
C ARG A 319 -12.71 21.56 12.64
N GLU A 320 -13.40 21.84 13.75
CA GLU A 320 -13.97 20.82 14.62
C GLU A 320 -14.89 19.88 13.81
N GLY A 321 -14.73 18.57 13.99
CA GLY A 321 -15.52 17.52 13.32
C GLY A 321 -15.21 17.31 11.84
N GLU A 322 -14.32 18.12 11.23
CA GLU A 322 -14.01 18.02 9.81
C GLU A 322 -13.25 16.72 9.47
N ARG A 323 -13.57 16.12 8.31
CA ARG A 323 -12.86 14.97 7.76
C ARG A 323 -12.00 15.42 6.57
N VAL A 324 -10.69 15.46 6.79
CA VAL A 324 -9.72 15.98 5.81
C VAL A 324 -8.78 14.88 5.35
N GLY A 325 -8.66 14.70 4.04
CA GLY A 325 -7.68 13.84 3.42
C GLY A 325 -6.44 14.63 3.00
N ILE A 326 -5.24 14.19 3.38
CA ILE A 326 -3.97 14.73 2.91
C ILE A 326 -3.36 13.70 1.96
N VAL A 327 -3.30 14.01 0.67
CA VAL A 327 -2.88 13.08 -0.38
C VAL A 327 -1.64 13.60 -1.13
N GLY A 328 -0.93 12.70 -1.80
CA GLY A 328 0.24 13.05 -2.61
C GLY A 328 1.19 11.87 -2.76
N VAL A 329 2.14 11.98 -3.68
CA VAL A 329 3.18 10.95 -3.90
C VAL A 329 4.09 10.76 -2.69
N SER A 330 4.84 9.66 -2.67
CA SER A 330 5.85 9.41 -1.63
C SER A 330 6.88 10.54 -1.59
N GLY A 331 7.19 11.03 -0.38
CA GLY A 331 8.12 12.15 -0.19
C GLY A 331 7.54 13.55 -0.46
N SER A 332 6.23 13.70 -0.62
CA SER A 332 5.57 15.01 -0.80
C SER A 332 5.44 15.86 0.47
N GLY A 333 5.88 15.38 1.64
CA GLY A 333 5.82 16.14 2.91
C GLY A 333 4.69 15.76 3.86
N LYS A 334 3.74 14.88 3.46
CA LYS A 334 2.57 14.47 4.28
C LYS A 334 2.91 14.00 5.68
N THR A 335 3.84 13.04 5.78
CA THR A 335 4.28 12.50 7.08
C THR A 335 4.99 13.56 7.92
N THR A 336 5.71 14.51 7.29
CA THR A 336 6.32 15.65 8.00
C THR A 336 5.24 16.54 8.60
N LEU A 337 4.24 16.94 7.82
CA LEU A 337 3.11 17.73 8.29
C LEU A 337 2.36 17.02 9.43
N LEU A 338 2.08 15.72 9.26
CA LEU A 338 1.43 14.91 10.29
C LEU A 338 2.26 14.85 11.59
N ARG A 339 3.60 14.71 11.51
CA ARG A 339 4.49 14.70 12.68
C ARG A 339 4.50 16.03 13.42
N LEU A 340 4.44 17.15 12.69
CA LEU A 340 4.32 18.49 13.28
C LEU A 340 2.96 18.62 14.00
N MET A 341 1.87 18.21 13.36
CA MET A 341 0.54 18.18 13.98
C MET A 341 0.50 17.29 15.25
N LEU A 342 1.23 16.17 15.27
CA LEU A 342 1.33 15.27 16.43
C LEU A 342 2.27 15.76 17.54
N ALA A 343 2.90 16.93 17.38
CA ALA A 343 3.98 17.41 18.27
C ALA A 343 5.12 16.38 18.43
N LEU A 344 5.46 15.68 17.36
CA LEU A 344 6.59 14.73 17.30
C LEU A 344 7.82 15.34 16.64
N ASP A 345 7.68 16.51 16.03
CA ASP A 345 8.77 17.27 15.42
C ASP A 345 8.58 18.77 15.65
N THR A 346 9.64 19.56 15.44
CA THR A 346 9.65 21.02 15.59
C THR A 346 9.51 21.70 14.24
N THR A 347 8.84 22.84 14.18
CA THR A 347 8.83 23.72 13.02
C THR A 347 10.13 24.53 12.94
N ASP A 348 10.59 24.85 11.72
CA ASP A 348 11.70 25.80 11.52
C ASP A 348 11.16 27.22 11.39
N THR A 349 9.99 27.42 10.77
CA THR A 349 9.19 28.67 10.80
C THR A 349 7.75 28.37 11.19
N GLY A 350 7.02 29.41 11.55
CA GLY A 350 5.59 29.32 11.86
C GLY A 350 5.26 28.50 13.11
N ALA A 351 3.97 28.23 13.29
CA ALA A 351 3.48 27.48 14.45
C ALA A 351 2.25 26.62 14.11
N VAL A 352 2.12 25.50 14.82
CA VAL A 352 0.92 24.68 14.83
C VAL A 352 0.13 24.99 16.11
N THR A 353 -1.13 25.39 15.98
CA THR A 353 -2.02 25.56 17.12
C THR A 353 -3.19 24.57 17.08
N CYS A 354 -3.62 24.12 18.27
CA CYS A 354 -4.79 23.30 18.45
C CYS A 354 -5.75 23.96 19.43
N SER A 355 -6.98 24.25 19.01
CA SER A 355 -7.98 25.02 19.76
C SER A 355 -7.40 26.33 20.35
N GLY A 356 -6.62 27.07 19.54
CA GLY A 356 -6.00 28.35 19.92
C GLY A 356 -4.77 28.23 20.83
N ARG A 357 -4.26 27.03 21.10
CA ARG A 357 -3.07 26.80 21.91
C ARG A 357 -1.97 26.14 21.09
N GLU A 358 -0.77 26.71 21.15
CA GLU A 358 0.39 26.20 20.41
C GLU A 358 0.78 24.78 20.83
N VAL A 359 1.17 23.96 19.83
CA VAL A 359 1.50 22.55 19.94
C VAL A 359 2.91 22.33 19.36
N TYR A 360 3.82 21.86 20.19
CA TYR A 360 5.22 21.55 19.82
C TYR A 360 5.74 20.40 20.70
N PRO A 361 6.85 19.75 20.33
CA PRO A 361 7.45 18.70 21.16
C PRO A 361 7.77 19.20 22.56
N ALA A 362 7.20 18.56 23.55
CA ALA A 362 7.34 18.93 24.96
C ALA A 362 7.17 17.72 25.87
N ASP A 363 7.46 17.90 27.17
CA ASP A 363 7.26 16.87 28.18
C ASP A 363 5.83 16.31 28.19
N VAL A 364 5.72 15.03 28.55
CA VAL A 364 4.42 14.31 28.61
C VAL A 364 3.37 15.07 29.41
N LYS A 365 3.75 15.72 30.52
CA LYS A 365 2.83 16.50 31.37
C LYS A 365 2.27 17.72 30.64
N LYS A 366 3.10 18.42 29.84
CA LYS A 366 2.71 19.62 29.08
C LYS A 366 1.76 19.27 27.93
N LEU A 367 1.97 18.11 27.29
CA LEU A 367 1.16 17.64 26.16
C LEU A 367 -0.04 16.78 26.57
N LYS A 368 -0.27 16.53 27.87
CA LYS A 368 -1.35 15.66 28.32
C LYS A 368 -2.73 16.13 27.87
N TRP A 369 -3.00 17.44 27.90
CA TRP A 369 -4.24 18.06 27.42
C TRP A 369 -4.46 17.79 25.93
N TYR A 370 -3.40 17.95 25.12
CA TYR A 370 -3.41 17.76 23.69
C TYR A 370 -3.63 16.29 23.33
N ARG A 371 -2.88 15.38 23.95
CA ARG A 371 -3.00 13.93 23.73
C ARG A 371 -4.32 13.33 24.21
N ARG A 372 -5.11 14.04 25.02
CA ARG A 372 -6.49 13.67 25.31
C ARG A 372 -7.43 14.02 24.15
N LYS A 373 -7.19 15.15 23.49
CA LYS A 373 -8.00 15.65 22.37
C LYS A 373 -7.68 14.97 21.06
N VAL A 374 -6.40 14.65 20.84
CA VAL A 374 -5.89 14.13 19.58
C VAL A 374 -5.23 12.77 19.80
N GLN A 375 -5.66 11.79 19.01
CA GLN A 375 -5.11 10.45 19.01
C GLN A 375 -4.61 10.06 17.64
N TYR A 376 -3.66 9.13 17.61
CA TYR A 376 -2.97 8.69 16.39
C TYR A 376 -3.28 7.24 16.06
N VAL A 377 -3.60 6.99 14.79
CA VAL A 377 -3.73 5.65 14.22
C VAL A 377 -2.55 5.44 13.26
N PRO A 378 -1.61 4.55 13.59
CA PRO A 378 -0.38 4.34 12.82
C PRO A 378 -0.62 3.54 11.54
N GLN A 379 0.28 3.67 10.57
CA GLN A 379 0.32 2.93 9.33
C GLN A 379 0.54 1.42 9.56
N ASP A 380 1.46 1.08 10.45
CA ASP A 380 1.76 -0.31 10.84
C ASP A 380 1.44 -0.55 12.32
N PRO A 381 0.27 -1.11 12.63
CA PRO A 381 -0.11 -1.42 14.01
C PRO A 381 0.82 -2.43 14.67
N ALA A 382 1.34 -3.41 13.91
CA ALA A 382 2.18 -4.46 14.46
C ALA A 382 3.48 -3.91 15.05
N SER A 383 4.04 -2.84 14.46
CA SER A 383 5.24 -2.17 14.96
C SER A 383 4.98 -1.27 16.19
N THR A 384 3.73 -0.87 16.43
CA THR A 384 3.36 0.09 17.49
C THR A 384 2.66 -0.54 18.69
N LEU A 385 2.16 -1.75 18.55
CA LEU A 385 1.56 -2.54 19.61
C LEU A 385 2.63 -3.44 20.24
N ASP A 386 2.79 -3.37 21.55
CA ASP A 386 3.70 -4.29 22.26
C ASP A 386 3.20 -5.74 22.07
N PRO A 387 3.99 -6.60 21.39
CA PRO A 387 3.56 -7.96 21.03
C PRO A 387 3.28 -8.87 22.23
N LEU A 388 3.81 -8.52 23.40
CA LEU A 388 3.65 -9.30 24.64
C LEU A 388 2.48 -8.82 25.50
N MET A 389 1.96 -7.64 25.23
CA MET A 389 0.81 -7.10 25.97
C MET A 389 -0.51 -7.68 25.47
N THR A 390 -1.45 -7.86 26.40
CA THR A 390 -2.83 -8.27 26.05
C THR A 390 -3.61 -7.10 25.47
N VAL A 391 -4.60 -7.41 24.63
CA VAL A 391 -5.55 -6.45 24.05
C VAL A 391 -6.13 -5.51 25.11
N ARG A 392 -6.60 -6.07 26.24
CA ARG A 392 -7.11 -5.25 27.37
C ARG A 392 -6.09 -4.24 27.87
N LYS A 393 -4.83 -4.65 28.06
CA LYS A 393 -3.78 -3.75 28.56
C LYS A 393 -3.45 -2.65 27.55
N LEU A 394 -3.37 -2.99 26.26
CA LEU A 394 -3.07 -2.05 25.17
C LEU A 394 -4.13 -0.96 25.05
N VAL A 395 -5.42 -1.30 25.11
CA VAL A 395 -6.51 -0.32 25.02
C VAL A 395 -6.63 0.49 26.32
N ARG A 396 -6.35 -0.12 27.48
CA ARG A 396 -6.39 0.56 28.77
C ARG A 396 -5.23 1.53 29.00
N GLU A 397 -4.08 1.29 28.37
CA GLU A 397 -2.85 2.08 28.58
C GLU A 397 -3.05 3.60 28.39
N PRO A 398 -3.61 4.10 27.28
CA PRO A 398 -3.82 5.53 27.08
C PRO A 398 -4.79 6.12 28.14
N LEU A 399 -5.81 5.38 28.58
CA LEU A 399 -6.74 5.84 29.61
C LEU A 399 -6.01 6.13 30.92
N VAL A 400 -5.12 5.20 31.34
CA VAL A 400 -4.33 5.34 32.57
C VAL A 400 -3.30 6.47 32.43
N ARG A 401 -2.49 6.44 31.36
CA ARG A 401 -1.41 7.42 31.17
C ARG A 401 -1.92 8.85 31.04
N LEU A 402 -3.03 9.03 30.34
CA LEU A 402 -3.64 10.34 30.18
C LEU A 402 -4.55 10.71 31.36
N GLY A 403 -4.82 9.78 32.27
CA GLY A 403 -5.68 9.97 33.43
C GLY A 403 -7.10 10.36 33.02
N VAL A 404 -7.65 9.61 32.07
CA VAL A 404 -9.05 9.78 31.64
C VAL A 404 -9.96 9.38 32.79
N PRO A 405 -10.96 10.20 33.21
CA PRO A 405 -11.87 9.85 34.28
C PRO A 405 -12.87 8.77 33.82
N GLY A 406 -13.33 7.94 34.75
CA GLY A 406 -14.34 6.90 34.50
C GLY A 406 -13.87 5.48 34.76
N ASP A 407 -14.76 4.52 34.53
CA ASP A 407 -14.42 3.09 34.61
C ASP A 407 -13.68 2.65 33.32
N HIS A 408 -12.38 2.45 33.49
CA HIS A 408 -11.51 2.07 32.34
C HIS A 408 -11.87 0.69 31.76
N ASP A 409 -12.40 -0.23 32.55
CA ASP A 409 -12.74 -1.56 32.04
C ASP A 409 -14.01 -1.51 31.17
N THR A 410 -14.98 -0.70 31.52
CA THR A 410 -16.14 -0.41 30.67
C THR A 410 -15.71 0.32 29.40
N MET A 411 -14.85 1.34 29.49
CA MET A 411 -14.35 2.08 28.32
C MET A 411 -13.56 1.19 27.36
N VAL A 412 -12.80 0.22 27.88
CA VAL A 412 -12.08 -0.78 27.04
C VAL A 412 -13.07 -1.65 26.27
N ARG A 413 -14.13 -2.16 26.93
CA ARG A 413 -15.15 -2.98 26.25
C ARG A 413 -15.90 -2.19 25.18
N GLU A 414 -16.35 -0.98 25.50
CA GLU A 414 -16.99 -0.09 24.53
C GLU A 414 -16.12 0.22 23.32
N ALA A 415 -14.81 0.45 23.54
CA ALA A 415 -13.89 0.70 22.44
C ALA A 415 -13.68 -0.53 21.55
N LEU A 416 -13.57 -1.73 22.14
CA LEU A 416 -13.45 -2.98 21.39
C LEU A 416 -14.74 -3.32 20.63
N ASP A 417 -15.89 -3.15 21.25
CA ASP A 417 -17.20 -3.37 20.61
C ASP A 417 -17.39 -2.42 19.43
N SER A 418 -17.03 -1.13 19.60
CA SER A 418 -17.08 -0.12 18.52
C SER A 418 -16.29 -0.51 17.27
N VAL A 419 -15.23 -1.33 17.40
CA VAL A 419 -14.41 -1.81 16.27
C VAL A 419 -14.74 -3.25 15.87
N GLY A 420 -15.75 -3.89 16.48
CA GLY A 420 -16.16 -5.26 16.19
C GLY A 420 -15.15 -6.32 16.66
N LEU A 421 -14.47 -6.07 17.76
CA LEU A 421 -13.63 -7.06 18.46
C LEU A 421 -14.34 -7.57 19.71
N ASP A 422 -14.76 -8.84 19.68
CA ASP A 422 -15.46 -9.49 20.79
C ASP A 422 -14.63 -9.54 22.08
N GLU A 423 -15.29 -9.71 23.23
CA GLU A 423 -14.64 -9.88 24.54
C GLU A 423 -13.64 -11.05 24.59
N LYS A 424 -13.80 -12.08 23.75
CA LYS A 424 -12.85 -13.21 23.64
C LYS A 424 -11.42 -12.78 23.28
N PHE A 425 -11.26 -11.56 22.69
CA PHE A 425 -9.94 -11.01 22.34
C PHE A 425 -9.23 -10.34 23.53
N LEU A 426 -9.93 -9.99 24.62
CA LEU A 426 -9.38 -9.24 25.76
C LEU A 426 -8.07 -9.85 26.33
N HIS A 427 -7.99 -11.18 26.35
CA HIS A 427 -6.86 -11.91 26.92
C HIS A 427 -5.81 -12.33 25.89
N ARG A 428 -6.08 -12.16 24.59
CA ARG A 428 -5.10 -12.44 23.54
C ARG A 428 -3.98 -11.40 23.54
N ARG A 429 -2.79 -11.80 23.11
CA ARG A 429 -1.65 -10.92 22.90
C ARG A 429 -1.72 -10.30 21.50
N ALA A 430 -1.03 -9.16 21.32
CA ALA A 430 -1.03 -8.48 20.01
C ALA A 430 -0.45 -9.35 18.89
N ASN A 431 0.56 -10.17 19.15
CA ASN A 431 1.17 -11.08 18.18
C ASN A 431 0.28 -12.31 17.80
N GLU A 432 -0.86 -12.48 18.47
CA GLU A 432 -1.85 -13.53 18.15
C GLU A 432 -2.98 -13.03 17.25
N LEU A 433 -2.93 -11.75 16.83
CA LEU A 433 -3.94 -11.11 16.01
C LEU A 433 -3.56 -11.15 14.53
N SER A 434 -4.58 -11.25 13.66
CA SER A 434 -4.37 -11.00 12.23
C SER A 434 -4.11 -9.50 11.97
N GLY A 435 -3.57 -9.14 10.80
CA GLY A 435 -3.29 -7.75 10.43
C GLY A 435 -4.53 -6.84 10.57
N GLY A 436 -5.68 -7.27 10.06
CA GLY A 436 -6.93 -6.52 10.21
C GLY A 436 -7.42 -6.41 11.66
N GLN A 437 -7.22 -7.45 12.49
CA GLN A 437 -7.54 -7.40 13.92
C GLN A 437 -6.59 -6.44 14.67
N ALA A 438 -5.30 -6.42 14.31
CA ALA A 438 -4.33 -5.49 14.87
C ALA A 438 -4.68 -4.04 14.48
N GLN A 439 -5.13 -3.80 13.24
CA GLN A 439 -5.59 -2.48 12.80
C GLN A 439 -6.82 -2.02 13.59
N ARG A 440 -7.83 -2.88 13.75
CA ARG A 440 -9.00 -2.59 14.59
C ARG A 440 -8.62 -2.32 16.04
N LEU A 441 -7.64 -3.06 16.58
CA LEU A 441 -7.12 -2.83 17.93
C LEU A 441 -6.43 -1.46 18.05
N ALA A 442 -5.63 -1.04 17.08
CA ALA A 442 -5.00 0.28 17.08
C ALA A 442 -6.04 1.40 17.04
N ILE A 443 -7.12 1.24 16.26
CA ILE A 443 -8.25 2.17 16.25
C ILE A 443 -8.96 2.16 17.61
N ALA A 444 -9.26 0.99 18.19
CA ALA A 444 -9.88 0.87 19.52
C ALA A 444 -9.05 1.58 20.59
N ARG A 445 -7.73 1.39 20.58
CA ARG A 445 -6.80 2.07 21.49
C ARG A 445 -6.87 3.59 21.35
N ALA A 446 -6.97 4.10 20.12
CA ALA A 446 -7.09 5.54 19.86
C ALA A 446 -8.44 6.11 20.34
N ILE A 447 -9.56 5.44 20.02
CA ILE A 447 -10.91 5.96 20.36
C ILE A 447 -11.31 5.74 21.81
N ALA A 448 -10.60 4.89 22.57
CA ALA A 448 -10.91 4.61 23.98
C ALA A 448 -10.90 5.89 24.83
N THR A 449 -10.04 6.85 24.51
CA THR A 449 -9.95 8.15 25.21
C THR A 449 -11.06 9.13 24.83
N ARG A 450 -11.93 8.79 23.87
CA ARG A 450 -12.96 9.65 23.26
C ARG A 450 -12.35 10.98 22.77
N PRO A 451 -11.41 10.95 21.80
CA PRO A 451 -10.72 12.14 21.32
C PRO A 451 -11.63 13.03 20.48
N ASP A 452 -11.29 14.33 20.43
CA ASP A 452 -11.95 15.30 19.52
C ASP A 452 -11.51 15.05 18.07
N PHE A 453 -10.25 14.55 17.87
CA PHE A 453 -9.66 14.30 16.57
C PHE A 453 -8.84 13.00 16.49
N LEU A 454 -8.93 12.33 15.33
CA LEU A 454 -8.05 11.23 14.96
C LEU A 454 -7.11 11.67 13.83
N LEU A 455 -5.82 11.47 14.01
CA LEU A 455 -4.81 11.60 12.96
C LEU A 455 -4.43 10.18 12.52
N ALA A 456 -4.76 9.80 11.29
CA ALA A 456 -4.53 8.46 10.76
C ALA A 456 -3.52 8.50 9.60
N ASP A 457 -2.42 7.75 9.74
CA ASP A 457 -1.40 7.61 8.72
C ASP A 457 -1.62 6.29 7.98
N GLU A 458 -2.04 6.37 6.73
CA GLU A 458 -2.30 5.23 5.83
C GLU A 458 -3.07 4.06 6.49
N PRO A 459 -4.22 4.30 7.13
CA PRO A 459 -4.87 3.33 8.01
C PRO A 459 -5.39 2.07 7.32
N VAL A 460 -5.35 1.98 5.99
CA VAL A 460 -5.78 0.81 5.20
C VAL A 460 -4.65 0.19 4.37
N SER A 461 -3.42 0.69 4.50
CA SER A 461 -2.27 0.18 3.77
C SER A 461 -1.99 -1.28 4.13
N GLY A 462 -1.70 -2.12 3.13
CA GLY A 462 -1.41 -3.55 3.34
C GLY A 462 -2.61 -4.42 3.72
N LEU A 463 -3.82 -3.89 3.74
CA LEU A 463 -5.05 -4.65 3.95
C LEU A 463 -5.65 -5.09 2.61
N ASP A 464 -6.33 -6.24 2.61
CA ASP A 464 -7.15 -6.67 1.48
C ASP A 464 -8.40 -5.80 1.30
N LEU A 465 -9.01 -5.83 0.13
CA LEU A 465 -10.11 -4.93 -0.25
C LEU A 465 -11.32 -4.98 0.71
N PRO A 466 -11.84 -6.15 1.11
CA PRO A 466 -12.97 -6.19 2.05
C PRO A 466 -12.62 -5.59 3.42
N MET A 467 -11.38 -5.79 3.88
CA MET A 467 -10.92 -5.22 5.14
C MET A 467 -10.75 -3.70 5.04
N ARG A 468 -10.23 -3.18 3.91
CA ARG A 468 -10.13 -1.72 3.65
C ARG A 468 -11.50 -1.05 3.77
N GLU A 469 -12.51 -1.57 3.06
CA GLU A 469 -13.89 -1.06 3.14
C GLU A 469 -14.43 -1.07 4.56
N SER A 470 -14.20 -2.17 5.27
CA SER A 470 -14.63 -2.31 6.66
C SER A 470 -13.99 -1.27 7.59
N ILE A 471 -12.71 -0.95 7.42
CA ILE A 471 -12.00 0.07 8.20
C ILE A 471 -12.48 1.49 7.82
N VAL A 472 -12.70 1.77 6.54
CA VAL A 472 -13.24 3.06 6.09
C VAL A 472 -14.64 3.31 6.66
N ALA A 473 -15.53 2.31 6.57
CA ALA A 473 -16.87 2.37 7.15
C ALA A 473 -16.83 2.55 8.68
N LEU A 474 -15.88 1.89 9.36
CA LEU A 474 -15.66 2.04 10.80
C LEU A 474 -15.26 3.48 11.17
N LEU A 475 -14.25 4.05 10.48
CA LEU A 475 -13.79 5.42 10.72
C LEU A 475 -14.90 6.45 10.47
N ARG A 476 -15.67 6.27 9.38
CA ARG A 476 -16.84 7.10 9.09
C ARG A 476 -17.85 7.06 10.20
N ARG A 477 -18.25 5.87 10.64
CA ARG A 477 -19.21 5.67 11.74
C ARG A 477 -18.73 6.35 13.02
N ILE A 478 -17.45 6.19 13.40
CA ILE A 478 -16.88 6.85 14.58
C ILE A 478 -17.00 8.38 14.47
N SER A 479 -16.70 8.94 13.30
CA SER A 479 -16.81 10.38 13.06
C SER A 479 -18.26 10.86 13.17
N GLU A 480 -19.20 10.18 12.51
CA GLU A 480 -20.62 10.56 12.47
C GLU A 480 -21.30 10.41 13.83
N GLU A 481 -21.09 9.30 14.56
CA GLU A 481 -21.73 9.04 15.83
C GLU A 481 -21.17 9.89 16.98
N ARG A 482 -19.88 10.27 16.93
CA ARG A 482 -19.20 10.94 18.04
C ARG A 482 -18.80 12.38 17.74
N GLY A 483 -18.98 12.85 16.52
CA GLY A 483 -18.50 14.16 16.08
C GLY A 483 -16.97 14.26 16.05
N THR A 484 -16.25 13.14 16.05
CA THR A 484 -14.79 13.10 16.02
C THR A 484 -14.29 13.52 14.65
N GLY A 485 -13.49 14.60 14.57
CA GLY A 485 -12.81 14.99 13.33
C GLY A 485 -11.74 13.97 12.95
N ILE A 486 -11.44 13.87 11.66
CA ILE A 486 -10.44 12.93 11.17
C ILE A 486 -9.52 13.62 10.17
N VAL A 487 -8.22 13.51 10.36
CA VAL A 487 -7.22 13.78 9.33
C VAL A 487 -6.62 12.46 8.89
N VAL A 488 -6.73 12.16 7.60
CA VAL A 488 -6.14 10.95 7.01
C VAL A 488 -5.03 11.34 6.06
N VAL A 489 -3.84 10.81 6.30
CA VAL A 489 -2.77 10.80 5.29
C VAL A 489 -2.90 9.52 4.48
N SER A 490 -3.04 9.62 3.18
CA SER A 490 -3.17 8.45 2.29
C SER A 490 -2.66 8.74 0.88
N HIS A 491 -2.23 7.70 0.20
CA HIS A 491 -2.05 7.69 -1.26
C HIS A 491 -3.26 7.08 -1.98
N ASP A 492 -4.21 6.51 -1.23
CA ASP A 492 -5.45 5.91 -1.73
C ASP A 492 -6.57 6.95 -1.80
N LEU A 493 -6.76 7.50 -3.01
CA LEU A 493 -7.80 8.50 -3.27
C LEU A 493 -9.22 7.94 -3.18
N SER A 494 -9.42 6.63 -3.37
CA SER A 494 -10.75 6.01 -3.21
C SER A 494 -11.18 6.00 -1.75
N MET A 495 -10.26 5.68 -0.84
CA MET A 495 -10.48 5.81 0.58
C MET A 495 -10.82 7.26 0.98
N VAL A 496 -10.05 8.22 0.47
CA VAL A 496 -10.27 9.64 0.75
C VAL A 496 -11.62 10.12 0.20
N ALA A 497 -11.99 9.72 -1.03
CA ALA A 497 -13.29 10.01 -1.63
C ALA A 497 -14.45 9.51 -0.79
N ASN A 498 -14.27 8.35 -0.17
CA ASN A 498 -15.29 7.70 0.64
C ASN A 498 -15.40 8.27 2.06
N LEU A 499 -14.30 8.75 2.65
CA LEU A 499 -14.24 9.17 4.06
C LEU A 499 -14.26 10.68 4.24
N CYS A 500 -13.56 11.45 3.38
CA CYS A 500 -13.21 12.83 3.62
C CYS A 500 -14.06 13.81 2.80
N GLU A 501 -14.46 14.92 3.43
CA GLU A 501 -15.23 15.98 2.80
C GLU A 501 -14.34 16.99 2.04
N ARG A 502 -13.09 17.13 2.51
CA ARG A 502 -12.07 18.02 1.97
C ARG A 502 -10.77 17.26 1.73
N THR A 503 -10.09 17.61 0.66
CA THR A 503 -8.82 16.98 0.27
C THR A 503 -7.76 18.03 0.02
N VAL A 504 -6.61 17.84 0.66
CA VAL A 504 -5.39 18.64 0.51
C VAL A 504 -4.38 17.82 -0.27
N VAL A 505 -3.97 18.29 -1.43
CA VAL A 505 -2.95 17.62 -2.26
C VAL A 505 -1.59 18.24 -1.99
N MET A 506 -0.62 17.39 -1.65
CA MET A 506 0.77 17.81 -1.40
C MET A 506 1.71 17.29 -2.49
N HIS A 507 2.62 18.14 -2.94
CA HIS A 507 3.68 17.79 -3.87
C HIS A 507 4.98 18.51 -3.51
N ALA A 508 6.10 17.75 -3.42
CA ALA A 508 7.44 18.28 -3.17
C ALA A 508 7.56 19.21 -1.95
N GLY A 509 6.77 18.98 -0.90
CA GLY A 509 6.76 19.81 0.31
C GLY A 509 5.78 20.98 0.31
N GLU A 510 4.98 21.14 -0.73
CA GLU A 510 4.00 22.24 -0.87
C GLU A 510 2.57 21.70 -0.91
N VAL A 511 1.62 22.48 -0.41
CA VAL A 511 0.19 22.28 -0.67
C VAL A 511 -0.14 22.88 -2.03
N VAL A 512 -0.47 22.02 -3.00
CA VAL A 512 -0.72 22.43 -4.39
C VAL A 512 -2.20 22.61 -4.72
N GLU A 513 -3.08 21.91 -4.00
CA GLU A 513 -4.53 22.07 -4.13
C GLU A 513 -5.21 21.73 -2.80
N ASP A 514 -6.21 22.53 -2.39
CA ASP A 514 -6.99 22.38 -1.18
C ASP A 514 -8.44 22.75 -1.48
N ARG A 515 -9.31 21.71 -1.57
CA ARG A 515 -10.71 21.89 -1.98
C ARG A 515 -11.61 20.82 -1.37
N SER A 516 -12.94 20.98 -1.51
CA SER A 516 -13.84 19.86 -1.24
C SER A 516 -13.47 18.66 -2.10
N THR A 517 -13.50 17.47 -1.50
CA THR A 517 -13.14 16.20 -2.18
C THR A 517 -13.92 16.01 -3.48
N ARG A 518 -15.21 16.38 -3.48
CA ARG A 518 -16.08 16.31 -4.66
C ARG A 518 -15.57 17.19 -5.82
N GLN A 519 -15.23 18.46 -5.53
CA GLN A 519 -14.72 19.39 -6.54
C GLN A 519 -13.35 18.94 -7.07
N LEU A 520 -12.47 18.48 -6.19
CA LEU A 520 -11.13 18.04 -6.55
C LEU A 520 -11.16 16.83 -7.49
N LEU A 521 -12.03 15.85 -7.20
CA LEU A 521 -12.14 14.65 -8.01
C LEU A 521 -12.87 14.89 -9.33
N ALA A 522 -13.88 15.77 -9.35
CA ALA A 522 -14.67 16.04 -10.56
C ALA A 522 -13.97 17.01 -11.52
N ASP A 523 -13.26 18.01 -10.98
CA ASP A 523 -12.61 19.09 -11.74
C ASP A 523 -11.24 19.45 -11.10
N PRO A 524 -10.23 18.58 -11.21
CA PRO A 524 -8.89 18.83 -10.68
C PRO A 524 -8.26 20.02 -11.41
N ARG A 525 -7.74 20.99 -10.66
CA ARG A 525 -7.16 22.23 -11.24
C ARG A 525 -5.66 22.11 -11.43
N HIS A 526 -4.96 21.60 -10.41
CA HIS A 526 -3.52 21.53 -10.45
C HIS A 526 -3.04 20.31 -11.29
N GLU A 527 -1.97 20.47 -12.06
CA GLU A 527 -1.43 19.41 -12.93
C GLU A 527 -1.06 18.15 -12.14
N ARG A 528 -0.49 18.30 -10.93
CA ARG A 528 -0.12 17.18 -10.06
C ARG A 528 -1.33 16.41 -9.52
N THR A 529 -2.45 17.10 -9.30
CA THR A 529 -3.71 16.44 -8.95
C THR A 529 -4.24 15.60 -10.12
N LYS A 530 -4.14 16.12 -11.35
CA LYS A 530 -4.50 15.36 -12.57
C LYS A 530 -3.61 14.13 -12.73
N GLU A 531 -2.28 14.29 -12.58
CA GLU A 531 -1.32 13.17 -12.64
C GLU A 531 -1.66 12.08 -11.60
N LEU A 532 -2.03 12.46 -10.38
CA LEU A 532 -2.45 11.51 -9.35
C LEU A 532 -3.72 10.76 -9.74
N LEU A 533 -4.74 11.45 -10.25
CA LEU A 533 -6.00 10.84 -10.68
C LEU A 533 -5.82 9.93 -11.90
N ASP A 534 -5.04 10.36 -12.89
CA ASP A 534 -4.74 9.59 -14.10
C ASP A 534 -3.86 8.36 -13.84
N ALA A 535 -3.20 8.33 -12.67
CA ALA A 535 -2.37 7.19 -12.27
C ALA A 535 -3.14 6.09 -11.53
N ILE A 536 -4.38 6.34 -11.13
CA ILE A 536 -5.20 5.34 -10.44
C ILE A 536 -5.59 4.25 -11.43
N PRO A 537 -5.32 2.97 -11.12
CA PRO A 537 -5.76 1.88 -11.97
C PRO A 537 -7.30 1.85 -12.10
N VAL A 538 -7.77 1.74 -13.33
CA VAL A 538 -9.21 1.68 -13.62
C VAL A 538 -9.64 0.22 -13.79
N LEU A 539 -10.67 -0.17 -13.06
CA LEU A 539 -11.27 -1.48 -13.26
C LEU A 539 -12.14 -1.46 -14.54
N HIS A 540 -11.59 -1.92 -15.65
CA HIS A 540 -12.32 -2.01 -16.92
C HIS A 540 -13.36 -3.14 -16.87
N VAL A 541 -14.57 -2.83 -16.40
CA VAL A 541 -15.71 -3.74 -16.43
C VAL A 541 -16.82 -3.09 -17.23
N MET A 542 -17.43 -3.81 -18.18
CA MET A 542 -18.61 -3.33 -18.92
C MET A 542 -19.75 -3.00 -17.94
N PRO A 543 -20.48 -1.88 -18.14
CA PRO A 543 -21.45 -1.35 -17.17
C PRO A 543 -22.64 -2.26 -16.83
N ASP A 544 -22.96 -3.24 -17.67
CA ASP A 544 -24.29 -3.91 -17.65
C ASP A 544 -24.34 -5.27 -16.92
N ALA A 545 -23.26 -5.72 -16.26
CA ALA A 545 -23.21 -7.11 -15.79
C ALA A 545 -23.70 -7.37 -14.35
N LEU A 546 -23.97 -6.35 -13.55
CA LEU A 546 -24.50 -6.51 -12.18
C LEU A 546 -25.44 -5.35 -11.84
N GLU A 547 -26.73 -5.48 -12.12
CA GLU A 547 -27.76 -4.66 -11.48
C GLU A 547 -27.69 -4.85 -9.95
N PRO A 548 -27.89 -3.78 -9.16
CA PRO A 548 -28.00 -3.92 -7.72
C PRO A 548 -29.26 -4.75 -7.43
N ALA A 549 -29.11 -5.91 -6.83
CA ALA A 549 -30.22 -6.56 -6.15
C ALA A 549 -30.66 -5.62 -5.02
N ILE A 550 -31.89 -5.10 -5.16
CA ILE A 550 -32.65 -4.28 -4.21
C ILE A 550 -32.66 -4.94 -2.82
#